data_b243bf62040f50bb744695d8ea3eac2b
#
_entry.id   b243bf62040f50bb744695d8ea3eac2b
#
_cell.length_a   1.000
_cell.length_b   1.000
_cell.length_c   1.000
_cell.angle_alpha   90.00
_cell.angle_beta   90.00
_cell.angle_gamma   90.00
#
_symmetry.space_group_name_H-M   'P 1'
#
loop_
_entity.id
_entity.type
_entity.pdbx_description
1 polymer ?
#
loop_
_entity_poly.entity_id
_entity_poly.type
_entity_poly.pdbx_seq_one_letter_code
_entity_poly.pdbx_strand_id
1 'polypeptide(L)'
;LEAFVDWVGMTPHEAIVSATSAAAEALGVRADLGAVAPGRSADFVVLEANPLEDIRNTRRIAAVYLHGQEVQRDRLREKWAAACQAAGMVR
;
A
#
# COMPACT_ATOMS: atom_id res chain seq x y z
N LEU A 1 -2.52 4.58 7.43
CA LEU A 1 -2.75 3.47 8.38
C LEU A 1 -2.33 3.80 9.81
N GLU A 2 -1.24 4.56 10.00
CA GLU A 2 -0.83 5.00 11.33
C GLU A 2 -1.94 5.78 12.05
N ALA A 3 -2.65 6.63 11.34
CA ALA A 3 -3.74 7.41 11.90
C ALA A 3 -4.86 6.54 12.47
N PHE A 4 -5.17 5.41 11.81
CA PHE A 4 -6.18 4.47 12.30
C PHE A 4 -5.77 3.83 13.62
N VAL A 5 -4.49 3.53 13.79
CA VAL A 5 -3.97 2.95 15.02
C VAL A 5 -3.83 4.00 16.12
N ASP A 6 -3.18 5.12 15.81
CA ASP A 6 -2.82 6.14 16.81
C ASP A 6 -4.02 7.01 17.22
N TRP A 7 -4.92 7.34 16.28
CA TRP A 7 -6.02 8.28 16.51
C TRP A 7 -7.37 7.60 16.71
N VAL A 8 -7.65 6.52 15.98
CA VAL A 8 -8.93 5.79 16.06
C VAL A 8 -8.88 4.67 17.09
N GLY A 9 -7.70 4.20 17.47
CA GLY A 9 -7.51 3.13 18.44
C GLY A 9 -7.63 1.73 17.86
N MET A 10 -7.50 1.57 16.54
CA MET A 10 -7.48 0.26 15.90
C MET A 10 -6.17 -0.48 16.20
N THR A 11 -6.24 -1.82 16.26
CA THR A 11 -5.02 -2.62 16.23
C THR A 11 -4.40 -2.56 14.82
N PRO A 12 -3.09 -2.86 14.67
CA PRO A 12 -2.47 -2.92 13.34
C PRO A 12 -3.20 -3.87 12.39
N HIS A 13 -3.67 -5.02 12.88
CA HIS A 13 -4.45 -5.97 12.09
C HIS A 13 -5.76 -5.35 11.61
N GLU A 14 -6.52 -4.71 12.48
CA GLU A 14 -7.77 -4.04 12.12
C GLU A 14 -7.56 -2.93 11.10
N ALA A 15 -6.49 -2.14 11.24
CA ALA A 15 -6.16 -1.10 10.30
C ALA A 15 -5.86 -1.65 8.90
N ILE A 16 -5.10 -2.73 8.80
CA ILE A 16 -4.78 -3.38 7.53
C ILE A 16 -6.04 -3.96 6.89
N VAL A 17 -6.87 -4.66 7.64
CA VAL A 17 -8.14 -5.21 7.14
C VAL A 17 -9.05 -4.10 6.62
N SER A 18 -9.16 -2.98 7.34
CA SER A 18 -9.96 -1.83 6.91
C SER A 18 -9.49 -1.24 5.59
N ALA A 19 -8.17 -1.20 5.36
CA ALA A 19 -7.59 -0.62 4.16
C ALA A 19 -7.57 -1.59 2.97
N THR A 20 -7.76 -2.88 3.20
CA THR A 20 -7.63 -3.91 2.16
C THR A 20 -8.94 -4.67 1.94
N SER A 21 -9.15 -5.79 2.63
CA SER A 21 -10.30 -6.67 2.35
C SER A 21 -11.64 -6.01 2.66
N ALA A 22 -11.77 -5.27 3.74
CA ALA A 22 -13.01 -4.58 4.08
C ALA A 22 -13.34 -3.46 3.09
N ALA A 23 -12.34 -2.70 2.66
CA ALA A 23 -12.50 -1.68 1.64
C ALA A 23 -12.90 -2.29 0.29
N ALA A 24 -12.30 -3.40 -0.10
CA ALA A 24 -12.64 -4.11 -1.33
C ALA A 24 -14.06 -4.66 -1.28
N GLU A 25 -14.51 -5.16 -0.14
CA GLU A 25 -15.89 -5.61 0.06
C GLU A 25 -16.88 -4.46 -0.10
N ALA A 26 -16.59 -3.30 0.49
CA ALA A 26 -17.42 -2.12 0.39
C ALA A 26 -17.55 -1.61 -1.05
N LEU A 27 -16.50 -1.76 -1.85
CA LEU A 27 -16.49 -1.38 -3.27
C LEU A 27 -17.01 -2.48 -4.21
N GLY A 28 -17.31 -3.67 -3.69
CA GLY A 28 -17.80 -4.79 -4.50
C GLY A 28 -16.74 -5.50 -5.32
N VAL A 29 -15.45 -5.36 -5.00
CA VAL A 29 -14.32 -5.94 -5.74
C VAL A 29 -13.55 -7.00 -4.95
N ARG A 30 -14.11 -7.50 -3.87
CA ARG A 30 -13.44 -8.46 -2.98
C ARG A 30 -13.01 -9.76 -3.68
N ALA A 31 -13.72 -10.18 -4.72
CA ALA A 31 -13.38 -11.38 -5.45
C ALA A 31 -12.03 -11.27 -6.18
N ASP A 32 -11.64 -10.05 -6.57
CA ASP A 32 -10.44 -9.79 -7.36
C ASP A 32 -9.33 -9.10 -6.57
N LEU A 33 -9.68 -8.28 -5.58
CA LEU A 33 -8.76 -7.38 -4.88
C LEU A 33 -8.92 -7.47 -3.36
N GLY A 34 -7.96 -6.95 -2.63
CA GLY A 34 -8.02 -6.75 -1.19
C GLY A 34 -7.34 -7.81 -0.36
N ALA A 35 -6.86 -8.89 -0.96
CA ALA A 35 -6.11 -9.93 -0.26
C ALA A 35 -5.17 -10.66 -1.21
N VAL A 36 -4.12 -11.26 -0.66
CA VAL A 36 -3.22 -12.15 -1.40
C VAL A 36 -3.82 -13.55 -1.35
N ALA A 37 -4.44 -13.98 -2.43
CA ALA A 37 -5.10 -15.27 -2.51
C ALA A 37 -5.15 -15.76 -3.96
N PRO A 38 -5.25 -17.10 -4.18
CA PRO A 38 -5.41 -17.63 -5.53
C PRO A 38 -6.64 -17.05 -6.24
N GLY A 39 -6.53 -16.78 -7.52
CA GLY A 39 -7.62 -16.24 -8.34
C GLY A 39 -7.82 -14.75 -8.25
N ARG A 40 -7.01 -14.04 -7.46
CA ARG A 40 -7.06 -12.57 -7.32
C ARG A 40 -5.97 -11.90 -8.10
N SER A 41 -6.16 -10.61 -8.40
CA SER A 41 -5.15 -9.79 -9.05
C SER A 41 -3.88 -9.74 -8.21
N ALA A 42 -2.72 -9.87 -8.84
CA ALA A 42 -1.42 -9.86 -8.17
C ALA A 42 -0.95 -8.41 -7.90
N ASP A 43 -1.75 -7.67 -7.13
CA ASP A 43 -1.47 -6.32 -6.67
C ASP A 43 -1.13 -6.39 -5.19
N PHE A 44 0.15 -6.28 -4.85
CA PHE A 44 0.58 -6.38 -3.45
C PHE A 44 1.87 -5.61 -3.19
N VAL A 45 2.13 -5.38 -1.93
CA VAL A 45 3.32 -4.68 -1.44
C VAL A 45 4.11 -5.63 -0.55
N VAL A 46 5.41 -5.71 -0.79
CA VAL A 46 6.34 -6.44 0.08
C VAL A 46 6.97 -5.45 1.07
N LEU A 47 6.86 -5.74 2.35
CA LEU A 47 7.39 -4.91 3.42
C LEU A 47 8.65 -5.51 4.01
N GLU A 48 9.55 -4.66 4.51
CA GLU A 48 10.81 -5.10 5.13
C GLU A 48 10.63 -5.58 6.57
N ALA A 49 9.51 -5.22 7.21
CA ALA A 49 9.22 -5.58 8.59
C ALA A 49 7.74 -5.88 8.78
N ASN A 50 7.40 -6.58 9.86
CA ASN A 50 6.03 -7.00 10.12
C ASN A 50 5.14 -5.83 10.55
N PRO A 51 4.11 -5.47 9.77
CA PRO A 51 3.21 -4.37 10.13
C PRO A 51 2.29 -4.69 11.31
N LEU A 52 2.13 -5.97 11.66
CA LEU A 52 1.33 -6.38 12.81
C LEU A 52 2.04 -6.10 14.13
N GLU A 53 3.38 -5.99 14.13
CA GLU A 53 4.17 -5.59 15.29
C GLU A 53 4.16 -4.08 15.47
N ASP A 54 4.29 -3.34 14.38
CA ASP A 54 4.26 -1.88 14.35
C ASP A 54 3.67 -1.44 13.00
N ILE A 55 2.56 -0.72 13.03
CA ILE A 55 1.90 -0.23 11.82
C ILE A 55 2.79 0.68 10.99
N ARG A 56 3.78 1.34 11.59
CA ARG A 56 4.74 2.17 10.86
C ARG A 56 5.59 1.38 9.88
N ASN A 57 5.68 0.06 10.07
CA ASN A 57 6.38 -0.83 9.14
C ASN A 57 5.72 -0.88 7.75
N THR A 58 4.48 -0.41 7.60
CA THR A 58 3.84 -0.24 6.28
C THR A 58 4.56 0.78 5.40
N ARG A 59 5.40 1.64 5.96
CA ARG A 59 6.24 2.58 5.22
C ARG A 59 7.56 1.97 4.74
N ARG A 60 7.95 0.81 5.28
CA ARG A 60 9.19 0.12 4.96
C ARG A 60 8.98 -0.82 3.77
N ILE A 61 8.75 -0.22 2.62
CA ILE A 61 8.38 -0.94 1.40
C ILE A 61 9.64 -1.47 0.70
N ALA A 62 9.73 -2.79 0.55
CA ALA A 62 10.80 -3.45 -0.21
C ALA A 62 10.47 -3.49 -1.71
N ALA A 63 9.23 -3.82 -2.06
CA ALA A 63 8.79 -3.92 -3.44
C ALA A 63 7.28 -3.72 -3.57
N VAL A 64 6.85 -3.26 -4.72
CA VAL A 64 5.43 -3.12 -5.09
C VAL A 64 5.19 -3.91 -6.37
N TYR A 65 4.15 -4.73 -6.39
CA TYR A 65 3.74 -5.51 -7.55
C TYR A 65 2.35 -5.09 -8.02
N LEU A 66 2.21 -4.88 -9.31
CA LEU A 66 0.94 -4.55 -9.96
C LEU A 66 0.72 -5.53 -11.12
N HIS A 67 -0.38 -6.26 -11.09
CA HIS A 67 -0.68 -7.32 -12.06
C HIS A 67 0.46 -8.35 -12.22
N GLY A 68 1.11 -8.69 -11.10
CA GLY A 68 2.20 -9.65 -11.06
C GLY A 68 3.56 -9.12 -11.51
N GLN A 69 3.66 -7.84 -11.86
CA GLN A 69 4.91 -7.22 -12.29
C GLN A 69 5.41 -6.23 -11.25
N GLU A 70 6.70 -6.29 -10.96
CA GLU A 70 7.33 -5.36 -10.04
C GLU A 70 7.33 -3.92 -10.62
N VAL A 71 6.87 -2.98 -9.82
CA VAL A 71 6.87 -1.55 -10.18
C VAL A 71 8.27 -0.99 -9.98
N GLN A 72 8.79 -0.31 -11.00
CA GLN A 72 10.09 0.36 -10.96
C GLN A 72 9.98 1.69 -10.20
N ARG A 73 10.00 1.60 -8.88
CA ARG A 73 9.73 2.75 -8.00
C ARG A 73 10.75 3.86 -8.14
N ASP A 74 12.02 3.53 -8.31
CA ASP A 74 13.08 4.54 -8.46
C ASP A 74 12.89 5.36 -9.74
N ARG A 75 12.50 4.70 -10.83
CA ARG A 75 12.21 5.38 -12.10
C ARG A 75 10.99 6.29 -11.97
N LEU A 76 9.96 5.86 -11.24
CA LEU A 76 8.78 6.68 -10.98
C LEU A 76 9.11 7.89 -10.12
N ARG A 77 9.96 7.72 -9.11
CA ARG A 77 10.42 8.82 -8.27
C ARG A 77 11.21 9.84 -9.06
N GLU A 78 12.10 9.40 -9.94
CA GLU A 78 12.87 10.28 -10.82
C GLU A 78 11.96 11.07 -11.74
N LYS A 79 11.01 10.41 -12.39
CA LYS A 79 10.02 11.07 -13.25
C LYS A 79 9.16 12.06 -12.49
N TRP A 80 8.72 11.70 -11.29
CA TRP A 80 7.94 12.55 -10.43
C TRP A 80 8.72 13.79 -9.99
N ALA A 81 9.97 13.60 -9.55
CA ALA A 81 10.83 14.71 -9.15
C ALA A 81 11.09 15.67 -10.31
N ALA A 82 11.38 15.15 -11.51
CA ALA A 82 11.57 15.97 -12.72
C ALA A 82 10.30 16.73 -13.07
N ALA A 83 9.13 16.09 -13.01
CA ALA A 83 7.86 16.74 -13.28
C ALA A 83 7.54 17.84 -12.25
N CYS A 84 7.83 17.59 -10.97
CA CYS A 84 7.65 18.60 -9.92
C CYS A 84 8.56 19.81 -10.13
N GLN A 85 9.82 19.58 -10.50
CA GLN A 85 10.77 20.68 -10.81
C GLN A 85 10.32 21.46 -12.03
N ALA A 86 9.91 20.80 -13.09
CA ALA A 86 9.41 21.43 -14.31
C ALA A 86 8.15 22.28 -14.04
N ALA A 87 7.30 21.84 -13.13
CA ALA A 87 6.11 22.59 -12.71
C ALA A 87 6.39 23.69 -11.69
N GLY A 88 7.64 23.83 -11.23
CA GLY A 88 8.00 24.80 -10.20
C GLY A 88 7.60 24.40 -8.78
N MET A 89 7.26 23.14 -8.56
CA MET A 89 6.95 22.61 -7.25
C MET A 89 8.23 22.24 -6.51
N VAL A 90 8.35 22.69 -5.27
CA VAL A 90 9.50 22.41 -4.40
C VAL A 90 9.09 21.43 -3.31
N ARG A 91 9.91 20.40 -3.12
CA ARG A 91 9.73 19.43 -2.03
C ARG A 91 10.92 19.50 -1.09
#